data_5f84aa18620d735fd8857b7a33484a53
#
_entry.id   5f84aa18620d735fd8857b7a33484a53
#
_cell.length_a   1.000
_cell.length_b   1.000
_cell.length_c   1.000
_cell.angle_alpha   90.00
_cell.angle_beta   90.00
_cell.angle_gamma   90.00
#
_symmetry.space_group_name_H-M   'P 1'
#
loop_
_entity.id
_entity.type
_entity.pdbx_description
1 polymer ?
#
loop_
_entity_poly.entity_id
_entity_poly.type
_entity_poly.pdbx_seq_one_letter_code
_entity_poly.pdbx_strand_id
1 'polypeptide(L)'
;MSKGFCFVAQNNSSTDYIQQACMLALSITKFNKNTSISLITNDKVPNKYKILFDKIIPINEDLAQGHEIKFQNRYKIYDLSPYKKTIVMDVDMLVMRDITHWWDYLKNYDLFFTSKVFTYRGEELTSTWHRKTFVANNLPNLYNGFWYFNKSLFSEKYFNLLKLITENWQDFYKI
;
A
#
# COMPACT_ATOMS: atom_id res chain seq x y z
N MET A 1 -5.33 19.91 6.49
CA MET A 1 -5.11 19.02 5.34
C MET A 1 -5.39 17.60 5.81
N SER A 2 -6.17 16.83 5.05
CA SER A 2 -6.52 15.45 5.42
C SER A 2 -5.31 14.51 5.30
N LYS A 3 -5.13 13.66 6.29
CA LYS A 3 -4.09 12.60 6.32
C LYS A 3 -4.70 11.31 6.83
N GLY A 4 -4.24 10.16 6.35
CA GLY A 4 -4.74 8.86 6.78
C GLY A 4 -3.99 7.68 6.19
N PHE A 5 -4.27 6.52 6.73
CA PHE A 5 -3.80 5.25 6.19
C PHE A 5 -4.77 4.75 5.12
N CYS A 6 -4.26 4.17 4.06
CA CYS A 6 -5.07 3.59 3.01
C CYS A 6 -4.52 2.23 2.60
N PHE A 7 -5.40 1.22 2.54
CA PHE A 7 -5.06 -0.13 2.17
C PHE A 7 -5.78 -0.53 0.90
N VAL A 8 -5.16 -1.37 0.09
CA VAL A 8 -5.82 -2.09 -1.00
C VAL A 8 -5.85 -3.56 -0.62
N ALA A 9 -7.02 -4.16 -0.57
CA ALA A 9 -7.20 -5.57 -0.26
C ALA A 9 -8.21 -6.21 -1.22
N GLN A 10 -7.83 -7.30 -1.85
CA GLN A 10 -8.68 -8.13 -2.67
C GLN A 10 -8.34 -9.59 -2.38
N ASN A 11 -9.34 -10.36 -1.99
CA ASN A 11 -9.22 -11.79 -1.70
C ASN A 11 -8.82 -12.57 -2.96
N ASN A 12 -8.11 -13.65 -2.76
CA ASN A 12 -7.89 -14.67 -3.78
C ASN A 12 -8.34 -16.04 -3.27
N SER A 13 -8.08 -17.10 -4.01
CA SER A 13 -8.55 -18.45 -3.67
C SER A 13 -7.95 -18.99 -2.35
N SER A 14 -6.79 -18.50 -1.95
CA SER A 14 -6.01 -19.04 -0.83
C SER A 14 -5.93 -18.11 0.39
N THR A 15 -6.22 -16.80 0.23
CA THR A 15 -5.94 -15.81 1.25
C THR A 15 -7.10 -14.81 1.43
N ASP A 16 -7.55 -14.66 2.67
CA ASP A 16 -8.50 -13.62 3.08
C ASP A 16 -7.76 -12.32 3.44
N TYR A 17 -7.45 -11.52 2.42
CA TYR A 17 -6.82 -10.22 2.59
C TYR A 17 -7.71 -9.20 3.29
N ILE A 18 -9.05 -9.38 3.26
CA ILE A 18 -9.97 -8.52 4.01
C ILE A 18 -9.82 -8.74 5.50
N GLN A 19 -9.69 -9.99 5.93
CA GLN A 19 -9.42 -10.27 7.34
C GLN A 19 -8.07 -9.67 7.78
N GLN A 20 -7.04 -9.79 6.97
CA GLN A 20 -5.73 -9.18 7.25
C GLN A 20 -5.84 -7.65 7.35
N ALA A 21 -6.54 -6.99 6.42
CA ALA A 21 -6.79 -5.54 6.47
C ALA A 21 -7.52 -5.12 7.75
N CYS A 22 -8.50 -5.91 8.21
CA CYS A 22 -9.19 -5.65 9.47
C CYS A 22 -8.24 -5.79 10.68
N MET A 23 -7.34 -6.77 10.67
CA MET A 23 -6.36 -6.95 11.76
C MET A 23 -5.33 -5.83 11.76
N LEU A 24 -4.84 -5.40 10.59
CA LEU A 24 -3.98 -4.23 10.48
C LEU A 24 -4.68 -2.97 11.02
N ALA A 25 -5.92 -2.70 10.61
CA ALA A 25 -6.69 -1.55 11.08
C ALA A 25 -6.89 -1.59 12.61
N LEU A 26 -7.21 -2.74 13.20
CA LEU A 26 -7.29 -2.94 14.65
C LEU A 26 -5.96 -2.62 15.34
N SER A 27 -4.85 -3.09 14.78
CA SER A 27 -3.52 -2.83 15.35
C SER A 27 -3.15 -1.35 15.31
N ILE A 28 -3.50 -0.66 14.21
CA ILE A 28 -3.29 0.80 14.11
C ILE A 28 -4.14 1.53 15.16
N THR A 29 -5.43 1.28 15.23
CA THR A 29 -6.34 1.97 16.16
C THR A 29 -5.99 1.71 17.63
N LYS A 30 -5.41 0.56 17.94
CA LYS A 30 -4.95 0.22 19.29
C LYS A 30 -3.85 1.16 19.79
N PHE A 31 -2.90 1.49 18.92
CA PHE A 31 -1.71 2.26 19.29
C PHE A 31 -1.77 3.73 18.83
N ASN A 32 -2.60 4.04 17.83
CA ASN A 32 -2.68 5.37 17.20
C ASN A 32 -4.11 5.87 17.25
N LYS A 33 -4.48 6.54 18.32
CA LYS A 33 -5.81 7.10 18.52
C LYS A 33 -6.12 8.20 17.49
N ASN A 34 -7.39 8.33 17.11
CA ASN A 34 -7.88 9.38 16.19
C ASN A 34 -7.21 9.33 14.80
N THR A 35 -6.93 8.13 14.33
CA THR A 35 -6.29 7.91 13.03
C THR A 35 -7.34 7.54 11.98
N SER A 36 -7.32 8.27 10.87
CA SER A 36 -8.16 7.97 9.70
C SER A 36 -7.61 6.77 8.92
N ILE A 37 -8.48 5.80 8.64
CA ILE A 37 -8.13 4.59 7.87
C ILE A 37 -9.19 4.37 6.78
N SER A 38 -8.76 4.13 5.54
CA SER A 38 -9.65 3.74 4.44
C SER A 38 -9.21 2.45 3.80
N LEU A 39 -10.17 1.68 3.34
CA LEU A 39 -9.97 0.41 2.65
C LEU A 39 -10.51 0.49 1.23
N ILE A 40 -9.70 0.13 0.25
CA ILE A 40 -10.05 0.02 -1.16
C ILE A 40 -10.24 -1.46 -1.47
N THR A 41 -11.48 -1.85 -1.81
CA THR A 41 -11.82 -3.25 -2.06
C THR A 41 -13.16 -3.41 -2.77
N ASN A 42 -13.30 -4.49 -3.55
CA ASN A 42 -14.60 -4.97 -4.05
C ASN A 42 -15.16 -6.14 -3.20
N ASP A 43 -14.38 -6.64 -2.25
CA ASP A 43 -14.78 -7.74 -1.40
C ASP A 43 -15.64 -7.28 -0.21
N LYS A 44 -16.41 -8.23 0.32
CA LYS A 44 -17.31 -7.95 1.45
C LYS A 44 -16.54 -7.81 2.77
N VAL A 45 -16.60 -6.65 3.37
CA VAL A 45 -16.08 -6.41 4.72
C VAL A 45 -17.10 -6.85 5.77
N PRO A 46 -16.73 -7.69 6.77
CA PRO A 46 -17.63 -8.08 7.85
C PRO A 46 -18.15 -6.87 8.63
N ASN A 47 -19.45 -6.85 8.93
CA ASN A 47 -20.12 -5.68 9.54
C ASN A 47 -19.44 -5.21 10.83
N LYS A 48 -18.97 -6.15 11.67
CA LYS A 48 -18.30 -5.85 12.95
C LYS A 48 -17.00 -5.05 12.78
N TYR A 49 -16.36 -5.11 11.61
CA TYR A 49 -15.10 -4.41 11.33
C TYR A 49 -15.26 -3.14 10.49
N LYS A 50 -16.45 -2.87 9.94
CA LYS A 50 -16.67 -1.66 9.13
C LYS A 50 -16.39 -0.38 9.89
N ILE A 51 -16.63 -0.37 11.21
CA ILE A 51 -16.35 0.78 12.09
C ILE A 51 -14.88 1.17 12.17
N LEU A 52 -13.96 0.29 11.76
CA LEU A 52 -12.53 0.56 11.74
C LEU A 52 -12.10 1.45 10.59
N PHE A 53 -12.96 1.62 9.59
CA PHE A 53 -12.66 2.33 8.37
C PHE A 53 -13.54 3.57 8.23
N ASP A 54 -12.93 4.74 8.00
CA ASP A 54 -13.66 5.96 7.67
C ASP A 54 -14.39 5.82 6.33
N LYS A 55 -13.74 5.12 5.38
CA LYS A 55 -14.31 4.82 4.07
C LYS A 55 -13.92 3.42 3.60
N ILE A 56 -14.88 2.74 2.98
CA ILE A 56 -14.66 1.53 2.18
C ILE A 56 -15.00 1.92 0.74
N ILE A 57 -14.01 1.83 -0.14
CA ILE A 57 -14.05 2.42 -1.47
C ILE A 57 -13.96 1.30 -2.50
N PRO A 58 -14.93 1.18 -3.43
CA PRO A 58 -14.89 0.17 -4.46
C PRO A 58 -13.80 0.48 -5.50
N ILE A 59 -13.26 -0.58 -6.11
CA ILE A 59 -12.34 -0.50 -7.24
C ILE A 59 -13.18 -0.52 -8.52
N ASN A 60 -13.19 0.61 -9.22
CA ASN A 60 -13.78 0.67 -10.56
C ASN A 60 -12.81 0.05 -11.58
N GLU A 61 -13.35 -0.63 -12.60
CA GLU A 61 -12.55 -1.27 -13.65
C GLU A 61 -11.46 -2.18 -13.05
N ASP A 62 -11.90 -3.23 -12.34
CA ASP A 62 -11.01 -4.15 -11.64
C ASP A 62 -10.14 -4.95 -12.63
N LEU A 63 -8.91 -4.52 -12.84
CA LEU A 63 -7.94 -5.18 -13.71
C LEU A 63 -7.44 -6.53 -13.15
N ALA A 64 -7.70 -6.79 -11.87
CA ALA A 64 -7.29 -8.02 -11.19
C ALA A 64 -8.42 -9.04 -11.07
N GLN A 65 -9.58 -8.80 -11.69
CA GLN A 65 -10.70 -9.73 -11.68
C GLN A 65 -10.28 -11.07 -12.31
N GLY A 66 -10.53 -12.17 -11.60
CA GLY A 66 -10.15 -13.53 -12.05
C GLY A 66 -8.67 -13.88 -11.89
N HIS A 67 -7.80 -12.97 -11.52
CA HIS A 67 -6.38 -13.24 -11.25
C HIS A 67 -6.11 -13.58 -9.78
N GLU A 68 -5.21 -14.53 -9.52
CA GLU A 68 -4.75 -14.85 -8.17
C GLU A 68 -3.86 -13.75 -7.59
N ILE A 69 -3.04 -13.11 -8.42
CA ILE A 69 -2.19 -11.99 -8.03
C ILE A 69 -2.95 -10.69 -8.29
N LYS A 70 -3.13 -9.87 -7.24
CA LYS A 70 -3.98 -8.67 -7.25
C LYS A 70 -3.19 -7.35 -7.32
N PHE A 71 -2.03 -7.34 -7.99
CA PHE A 71 -1.19 -6.13 -8.03
C PHE A 71 -1.65 -5.06 -9.02
N GLN A 72 -2.42 -5.44 -10.03
CA GLN A 72 -2.80 -4.58 -11.15
C GLN A 72 -3.57 -3.33 -10.72
N ASN A 73 -4.26 -3.38 -9.58
CA ASN A 73 -5.05 -2.24 -9.08
C ASN A 73 -4.27 -1.31 -8.13
N ARG A 74 -3.03 -1.63 -7.76
CA ARG A 74 -2.30 -0.87 -6.72
C ARG A 74 -2.06 0.59 -7.09
N TYR A 75 -1.85 0.91 -8.36
CA TYR A 75 -1.66 2.30 -8.78
C TYR A 75 -2.91 3.18 -8.56
N LYS A 76 -4.11 2.57 -8.58
CA LYS A 76 -5.38 3.29 -8.37
C LYS A 76 -5.52 3.91 -6.98
N ILE A 77 -4.67 3.49 -6.03
CA ILE A 77 -4.69 4.03 -4.66
C ILE A 77 -4.48 5.55 -4.62
N TYR A 78 -3.76 6.12 -5.58
CA TYR A 78 -3.55 7.55 -5.66
C TYR A 78 -4.86 8.31 -5.86
N ASP A 79 -5.66 7.89 -6.84
CA ASP A 79 -6.94 8.51 -7.15
C ASP A 79 -8.00 8.18 -6.09
N LEU A 80 -8.06 6.91 -5.67
CA LEU A 80 -9.08 6.41 -4.75
C LEU A 80 -8.86 6.83 -3.30
N SER A 81 -7.62 7.13 -2.89
CA SER A 81 -7.38 7.61 -1.52
C SER A 81 -8.14 8.89 -1.24
N PRO A 82 -8.93 8.95 -0.14
CA PRO A 82 -9.68 10.16 0.21
C PRO A 82 -8.80 11.23 0.89
N TYR A 83 -7.52 10.94 1.11
CA TYR A 83 -6.61 11.81 1.84
C TYR A 83 -5.64 12.53 0.91
N LYS A 84 -5.27 13.76 1.29
CA LYS A 84 -4.19 14.49 0.61
C LYS A 84 -2.82 13.88 0.92
N LYS A 85 -2.61 13.44 2.16
CA LYS A 85 -1.40 12.75 2.62
C LYS A 85 -1.77 11.33 3.02
N THR A 86 -1.18 10.34 2.35
CA THR A 86 -1.55 8.94 2.51
C THR A 86 -0.34 8.09 2.87
N ILE A 87 -0.42 7.38 3.99
CA ILE A 87 0.47 6.25 4.25
C ILE A 87 -0.22 5.00 3.74
N VAL A 88 0.46 4.25 2.89
CA VAL A 88 0.02 2.96 2.37
C VAL A 88 0.78 1.85 3.07
N MET A 89 0.05 0.81 3.46
CA MET A 89 0.63 -0.38 4.08
C MET A 89 0.08 -1.64 3.42
N ASP A 90 0.91 -2.66 3.28
CA ASP A 90 0.47 -4.01 2.93
C ASP A 90 -0.37 -4.57 4.09
N VAL A 91 -1.44 -5.27 3.75
CA VAL A 91 -2.45 -5.70 4.75
C VAL A 91 -2.01 -6.86 5.63
N ASP A 92 -0.95 -7.56 5.26
CA ASP A 92 -0.30 -8.64 6.02
C ASP A 92 0.68 -8.13 7.11
N MET A 93 0.58 -6.84 7.44
CA MET A 93 1.39 -6.17 8.46
C MET A 93 0.58 -5.96 9.76
N LEU A 94 1.30 -5.76 10.88
CA LEU A 94 0.73 -5.34 12.15
C LEU A 94 1.53 -4.17 12.72
N VAL A 95 0.83 -3.16 13.24
CA VAL A 95 1.42 -2.05 13.97
C VAL A 95 1.50 -2.43 15.45
N MET A 96 2.72 -2.44 16.01
CA MET A 96 2.98 -2.90 17.38
C MET A 96 3.26 -1.77 18.38
N ARG A 97 3.27 -0.51 17.91
CA ARG A 97 3.51 0.69 18.76
C ARG A 97 2.97 1.93 18.07
N ASP A 98 3.02 3.07 18.76
CA ASP A 98 2.68 4.37 18.18
C ASP A 98 3.63 4.71 17.01
N ILE A 99 3.04 5.03 15.87
CA ILE A 99 3.72 5.45 14.64
C ILE A 99 3.29 6.84 14.18
N THR A 100 2.63 7.63 15.02
CA THR A 100 2.14 8.98 14.66
C THR A 100 3.26 9.95 14.31
N HIS A 101 4.46 9.74 14.83
CA HIS A 101 5.66 10.51 14.48
C HIS A 101 6.05 10.42 13.00
N TRP A 102 5.62 9.37 12.29
CA TRP A 102 5.86 9.23 10.87
C TRP A 102 5.24 10.38 10.05
N TRP A 103 4.11 10.94 10.49
CA TRP A 103 3.49 12.07 9.80
C TRP A 103 4.39 13.31 9.79
N ASP A 104 5.14 13.55 10.87
CA ASP A 104 6.09 14.67 10.94
C ASP A 104 7.32 14.41 10.09
N TYR A 105 7.77 13.17 10.05
CA TYR A 105 8.90 12.77 9.22
C TYR A 105 8.57 12.85 7.72
N LEU A 106 7.39 12.36 7.33
CA LEU A 106 6.99 12.24 5.93
C LEU A 106 6.43 13.55 5.32
N LYS A 107 6.08 14.53 6.12
CA LYS A 107 5.39 15.75 5.64
C LYS A 107 6.14 16.55 4.58
N ASN A 108 7.46 16.40 4.48
CA ASN A 108 8.33 17.11 3.57
C ASN A 108 8.58 16.36 2.24
N TYR A 109 8.02 15.16 2.09
CA TYR A 109 8.17 14.36 0.88
C TYR A 109 6.89 14.37 0.05
N ASP A 110 7.05 14.33 -1.26
CA ASP A 110 5.93 14.05 -2.18
C ASP A 110 5.69 12.55 -2.29
N LEU A 111 6.76 11.78 -2.38
CA LEU A 111 6.77 10.32 -2.37
C LEU A 111 7.84 9.81 -1.41
N PHE A 112 7.55 8.73 -0.72
CA PHE A 112 8.52 8.03 0.11
C PHE A 112 8.29 6.52 0.02
N PHE A 113 9.36 5.77 -0.22
CA PHE A 113 9.37 4.32 -0.18
C PHE A 113 10.42 3.84 0.80
N THR A 114 10.11 2.79 1.55
CA THR A 114 11.11 2.13 2.39
C THR A 114 12.11 1.40 1.52
N SER A 115 13.40 1.49 1.87
CA SER A 115 14.49 0.94 1.05
C SER A 115 15.32 -0.13 1.75
N LYS A 116 15.20 -0.27 3.06
CA LYS A 116 15.91 -1.30 3.82
C LYS A 116 14.92 -2.06 4.67
N VAL A 117 14.85 -3.37 4.46
CA VAL A 117 13.96 -4.26 5.19
C VAL A 117 14.81 -5.22 6.01
N PHE A 118 14.50 -5.34 7.28
CA PHE A 118 15.19 -6.25 8.19
C PHE A 118 14.25 -7.35 8.66
N THR A 119 14.78 -8.53 8.90
CA THR A 119 14.08 -9.60 9.63
C THR A 119 13.87 -9.18 11.08
N TYR A 120 13.05 -9.92 11.81
CA TYR A 120 12.89 -9.73 13.26
C TYR A 120 14.21 -9.96 14.03
N ARG A 121 15.22 -10.58 13.41
CA ARG A 121 16.58 -10.78 13.97
C ARG A 121 17.53 -9.62 13.67
N GLY A 122 17.07 -8.59 12.94
CA GLY A 122 17.92 -7.46 12.56
C GLY A 122 18.81 -7.71 11.34
N GLU A 123 18.60 -8.79 10.60
CA GLU A 123 19.33 -9.11 9.37
C GLU A 123 18.69 -8.42 8.18
N GLU A 124 19.47 -7.73 7.36
CA GLU A 124 18.95 -7.06 6.15
C GLU A 124 18.53 -8.08 5.09
N LEU A 125 17.32 -7.96 4.58
CA LEU A 125 16.79 -8.83 3.53
C LEU A 125 17.32 -8.39 2.15
N THR A 126 18.44 -8.97 1.74
CA THR A 126 19.08 -8.69 0.44
C THR A 126 18.98 -9.86 -0.55
N SER A 127 18.66 -11.06 -0.07
CA SER A 127 18.87 -12.31 -0.79
C SER A 127 17.62 -12.99 -1.35
N THR A 128 16.45 -12.38 -1.28
CA THR A 128 15.26 -12.99 -1.87
C THR A 128 15.35 -12.95 -3.41
N TRP A 129 14.81 -13.98 -4.05
CA TRP A 129 14.89 -14.19 -5.50
C TRP A 129 14.57 -12.94 -6.34
N HIS A 130 13.49 -12.24 -6.02
CA HIS A 130 13.06 -11.03 -6.75
C HIS A 130 13.93 -9.80 -6.44
N ARG A 131 14.71 -9.78 -5.33
CA ARG A 131 15.57 -8.66 -4.98
C ARG A 131 16.94 -8.71 -5.63
N LYS A 132 17.36 -9.88 -6.10
CA LYS A 132 18.62 -10.04 -6.84
C LYS A 132 18.69 -9.13 -8.06
N THR A 133 17.58 -8.91 -8.74
CA THR A 133 17.54 -8.02 -9.91
C THR A 133 17.88 -6.58 -9.56
N PHE A 134 17.37 -6.07 -8.43
CA PHE A 134 17.70 -4.72 -7.96
C PHE A 134 19.18 -4.60 -7.61
N VAL A 135 19.72 -5.56 -6.87
CA VAL A 135 21.13 -5.59 -6.46
C VAL A 135 22.05 -5.72 -7.67
N ALA A 136 21.76 -6.65 -8.58
CA ALA A 136 22.58 -6.89 -9.79
C ALA A 136 22.63 -5.69 -10.73
N ASN A 137 21.59 -4.85 -10.74
CA ASN A 137 21.49 -3.67 -11.60
C ASN A 137 21.78 -2.36 -10.84
N ASN A 138 22.28 -2.43 -9.61
CA ASN A 138 22.55 -1.26 -8.75
C ASN A 138 21.31 -0.34 -8.60
N LEU A 139 20.12 -0.93 -8.53
CA LEU A 139 18.88 -0.20 -8.32
C LEU A 139 18.55 -0.13 -6.83
N PRO A 140 17.84 0.93 -6.38
CA PRO A 140 17.39 1.02 -5.01
C PRO A 140 16.50 -0.19 -4.66
N ASN A 141 16.84 -0.90 -3.59
CA ASN A 141 16.07 -2.05 -3.11
C ASN A 141 14.83 -1.57 -2.37
N LEU A 142 13.84 -1.08 -3.13
CA LEU A 142 12.60 -0.54 -2.59
C LEU A 142 11.70 -1.65 -2.06
N TYR A 143 10.99 -1.34 -0.98
CA TYR A 143 9.99 -2.21 -0.39
C TYR A 143 8.62 -1.55 -0.40
N ASN A 144 7.63 -2.23 -0.97
CA ASN A 144 6.29 -1.68 -1.20
C ASN A 144 5.30 -1.98 -0.06
N GLY A 145 5.77 -2.53 1.06
CA GLY A 145 4.90 -2.85 2.21
C GLY A 145 4.55 -1.63 3.07
N PHE A 146 5.41 -0.59 3.05
CA PHE A 146 5.18 0.68 3.73
C PHE A 146 5.73 1.81 2.88
N TRP A 147 4.85 2.72 2.45
CA TRP A 147 5.21 3.87 1.63
C TRP A 147 4.21 5.01 1.81
N TYR A 148 4.52 6.17 1.28
CA TYR A 148 3.74 7.38 1.46
C TYR A 148 3.68 8.19 0.19
N PHE A 149 2.58 8.91 0.00
CA PHE A 149 2.47 9.99 -0.96
C PHE A 149 1.68 11.19 -0.41
N ASN A 150 2.06 12.37 -0.89
CA ASN A 150 1.27 13.58 -0.83
C ASN A 150 0.68 13.84 -2.23
N LYS A 151 -0.60 14.19 -2.34
CA LYS A 151 -1.21 14.57 -3.63
C LYS A 151 -0.63 15.90 -4.10
N SER A 152 0.45 15.83 -4.86
CA SER A 152 1.19 16.93 -5.48
C SER A 152 1.34 16.68 -6.98
N LEU A 153 1.76 17.70 -7.72
CA LEU A 153 2.04 17.56 -9.16
C LEU A 153 3.11 16.50 -9.46
N PHE A 154 4.10 16.35 -8.57
CA PHE A 154 5.14 15.33 -8.72
C PHE A 154 4.57 13.92 -8.56
N SER A 155 3.80 13.69 -7.50
CA SER A 155 3.15 12.38 -7.26
C SER A 155 2.17 12.04 -8.38
N GLU A 156 1.39 13.00 -8.87
CA GLU A 156 0.48 12.81 -9.98
C GLU A 156 1.21 12.30 -11.23
N LYS A 157 2.31 12.93 -11.61
CA LYS A 157 3.15 12.48 -12.74
C LYS A 157 3.68 11.06 -12.52
N TYR A 158 4.12 10.74 -11.31
CA TYR A 158 4.60 9.41 -10.95
C TYR A 158 3.49 8.35 -11.13
N PHE A 159 2.29 8.60 -10.59
CA PHE A 159 1.19 7.65 -10.68
C PHE A 159 0.62 7.52 -12.10
N ASN A 160 0.63 8.59 -12.89
CA ASN A 160 0.28 8.53 -14.32
C ASN A 160 1.26 7.65 -15.10
N LEU A 161 2.56 7.75 -14.81
CA LEU A 161 3.56 6.86 -15.41
C LEU A 161 3.37 5.41 -14.94
N LEU A 162 3.12 5.20 -13.65
CA LEU A 162 2.88 3.86 -13.10
C LEU A 162 1.62 3.22 -13.71
N LYS A 163 0.57 4.00 -13.92
CA LYS A 163 -0.65 3.59 -14.63
C LYS A 163 -0.31 3.15 -16.05
N LEU A 164 0.37 4.00 -16.82
CA LEU A 164 0.77 3.71 -18.20
C LEU A 164 1.55 2.40 -18.30
N ILE A 165 2.54 2.20 -17.44
CA ILE A 165 3.35 0.97 -17.41
C ILE A 165 2.49 -0.24 -17.03
N THR A 166 1.63 -0.11 -16.03
CA THR A 166 0.81 -1.23 -15.54
C THR A 166 -0.22 -1.67 -16.58
N GLU A 167 -0.87 -0.72 -17.25
CA GLU A 167 -1.88 -1.02 -18.28
C GLU A 167 -1.28 -1.56 -19.58
N ASN A 168 0.00 -1.27 -19.83
CA ASN A 168 0.73 -1.70 -21.05
C ASN A 168 1.96 -2.55 -20.70
N TRP A 169 1.96 -3.24 -19.57
CA TRP A 169 3.15 -3.92 -19.04
C TRP A 169 3.79 -4.91 -20.02
N GLN A 170 2.99 -5.55 -20.89
CA GLN A 170 3.50 -6.50 -21.87
C GLN A 170 4.39 -5.85 -22.93
N ASP A 171 4.12 -4.59 -23.27
CA ASP A 171 4.94 -3.85 -24.24
C ASP A 171 6.26 -3.42 -23.59
N PHE A 172 6.23 -3.02 -22.33
CA PHE A 172 7.44 -2.71 -21.56
C PHE A 172 8.28 -3.95 -21.23
N TYR A 173 7.64 -5.12 -21.08
CA TYR A 173 8.35 -6.38 -20.78
C TYR A 173 9.14 -6.92 -21.97
N LYS A 174 8.77 -6.57 -23.20
CA LYS A 174 9.42 -7.04 -24.43
C LYS A 174 10.65 -6.23 -24.83
N ILE A 175 10.91 -5.12 -24.17
CA ILE A 175 12.08 -4.26 -24.39
C ILE A 175 13.27 -4.80 -23.60
#